data_f3d224bcd61f5d206bfe62416c6f1388
#
_entry.id   f3d224bcd61f5d206bfe62416c6f1388
#
_cell.length_a   1.000
_cell.length_b   1.000
_cell.length_c   1.000
_cell.angle_alpha   90.00
_cell.angle_beta   90.00
_cell.angle_gamma   90.00
#
_symmetry.space_group_name_H-M   'P 1'
#
loop_
_entity.id
_entity.type
_entity.pdbx_description
1 polymer ?
#
loop_
_entity_poly.entity_id
_entity_poly.type
_entity_poly.pdbx_seq_one_letter_code
_entity_poly.pdbx_strand_id
1 'polypeptide(L)'
;MAMRVETNPLEAAYAILLEDGLDGAGEALRILVNEAAKIERAEFLGARPYERTETRRDSAPGFKPKTLLTRLGEVTFEVPQVRSGDFYPSTLEKGTRTDQAVNLALAEMYVHGVSTRRVIEVLATAARAGDWAVFRASEPRCGQA
;
A
#
# COMPACT_ATOMS: atom_id res chain seq x y z
N MET A 1 2.70 -11.01 34.30
CA MET A 1 3.03 -11.38 32.90
C MET A 1 1.87 -10.96 32.03
N ALA A 2 2.02 -9.88 31.27
CA ALA A 2 1.03 -9.52 30.26
C ALA A 2 1.16 -10.53 29.12
N MET A 3 0.18 -11.40 28.96
CA MET A 3 0.01 -12.18 27.73
C MET A 3 -0.14 -11.16 26.60
N ARG A 4 0.87 -11.01 25.75
CA ARG A 4 0.71 -10.41 24.44
C ARG A 4 -0.28 -11.31 23.70
N VAL A 5 -1.51 -10.89 23.61
CA VAL A 5 -2.45 -11.46 22.63
C VAL A 5 -1.85 -11.07 21.28
N GLU A 6 -1.18 -12.01 20.64
CA GLU A 6 -0.80 -11.86 19.24
C GLU A 6 -2.09 -11.87 18.45
N THR A 7 -2.66 -10.68 18.25
CA THR A 7 -3.84 -10.53 17.42
C THR A 7 -3.44 -10.96 16.01
N ASN A 8 -4.08 -12.00 15.52
CA ASN A 8 -3.86 -12.46 14.16
C ASN A 8 -4.13 -11.28 13.19
N PRO A 9 -3.18 -10.92 12.32
CA PRO A 9 -3.35 -9.80 11.39
C PRO A 9 -4.61 -9.91 10.54
N LEU A 10 -5.01 -11.12 10.20
CA LEU A 10 -6.24 -11.39 9.46
C LEU A 10 -7.49 -11.01 10.28
N GLU A 11 -7.51 -11.35 11.56
CA GLU A 11 -8.61 -10.98 12.46
C GLU A 11 -8.69 -9.47 12.67
N ALA A 12 -7.54 -8.80 12.78
CA ALA A 12 -7.47 -7.35 12.88
C ALA A 12 -8.04 -6.67 11.61
N ALA A 13 -7.68 -7.15 10.43
CA ALA A 13 -8.21 -6.65 9.16
C ALA A 13 -9.72 -6.88 9.05
N TYR A 14 -10.22 -8.05 9.45
CA TYR A 14 -11.66 -8.34 9.50
C TYR A 14 -12.41 -7.41 10.46
N ALA A 15 -11.86 -7.18 11.65
CA ALA A 15 -12.51 -6.30 12.63
C ALA A 15 -12.67 -4.88 12.07
N ILE A 16 -11.67 -4.34 11.39
CA ILE A 16 -11.74 -3.01 10.76
C ILE A 16 -12.83 -2.99 9.67
N LEU A 17 -12.90 -3.99 8.82
CA LEU A 17 -13.92 -4.07 7.78
C LEU A 17 -15.34 -4.23 8.34
N LEU A 18 -15.50 -4.90 9.48
CA LEU A 18 -16.79 -5.05 10.15
C LEU A 18 -17.24 -3.76 10.85
N GLU A 19 -16.31 -2.99 11.40
CA GLU A 19 -16.61 -1.72 12.08
C GLU A 19 -16.80 -0.56 11.11
N ASP A 20 -15.89 -0.38 10.17
CA ASP A 20 -15.83 0.79 9.30
C ASP A 20 -16.35 0.49 7.88
N GLY A 21 -16.65 -0.75 7.56
CA GLY A 21 -17.05 -1.15 6.21
C GLY A 21 -15.94 -0.91 5.18
N LEU A 22 -16.32 -0.47 4.00
CA LEU A 22 -15.37 -0.16 2.92
C LEU A 22 -14.48 1.06 3.21
N ASP A 23 -14.86 1.93 4.12
CA ASP A 23 -14.04 3.07 4.54
C ASP A 23 -12.78 2.62 5.29
N GLY A 24 -12.83 1.47 5.94
CA GLY A 24 -11.68 0.82 6.58
C GLY A 24 -10.79 -0.02 5.64
N ALA A 25 -11.12 -0.10 4.34
CA ALA A 25 -10.42 -0.97 3.41
C ALA A 25 -8.93 -0.61 3.24
N GLY A 26 -8.58 0.67 3.28
CA GLY A 26 -7.20 1.14 3.22
C GLY A 26 -6.37 0.64 4.41
N GLU A 27 -6.90 0.71 5.62
CA GLU A 27 -6.22 0.22 6.83
C GLU A 27 -6.15 -1.32 6.85
N ALA A 28 -7.20 -2.01 6.44
CA ALA A 28 -7.19 -3.46 6.30
C ALA A 28 -6.12 -3.92 5.29
N LEU A 29 -6.02 -3.24 4.14
CA LEU A 29 -4.98 -3.49 3.13
C LEU A 29 -3.58 -3.27 3.71
N ARG A 30 -3.36 -2.19 4.45
CA ARG A 30 -2.09 -1.91 5.11
C ARG A 30 -1.64 -3.06 6.01
N ILE A 31 -2.53 -3.56 6.85
CA ILE A 31 -2.25 -4.68 7.76
C ILE A 31 -1.86 -5.94 6.98
N LEU A 32 -2.66 -6.29 5.96
CA LEU A 32 -2.43 -7.50 5.17
C LEU A 32 -1.13 -7.45 4.35
N VAL A 33 -0.84 -6.32 3.72
CA VAL A 33 0.38 -6.13 2.93
C VAL A 33 1.62 -6.12 3.83
N ASN A 34 1.55 -5.46 4.98
CA ASN A 34 2.66 -5.46 5.94
C ASN A 34 2.97 -6.88 6.44
N GLU A 35 1.95 -7.69 6.68
CA GLU A 35 2.15 -9.07 7.12
C GLU A 35 2.71 -9.95 5.99
N ALA A 36 2.20 -9.83 4.77
CA ALA A 36 2.73 -10.51 3.61
C ALA A 36 4.21 -10.18 3.39
N ALA A 37 4.60 -8.92 3.51
CA ALA A 37 5.98 -8.49 3.40
C ALA A 37 6.91 -9.07 4.48
N LYS A 38 6.40 -9.25 5.71
CA LYS A 38 7.14 -9.93 6.79
C LYS A 38 7.35 -11.41 6.49
N ILE A 39 6.33 -12.08 5.96
CA ILE A 39 6.42 -13.49 5.57
C ILE A 39 7.45 -13.66 4.45
N GLU A 40 7.40 -12.86 3.40
CA GLU A 40 8.39 -12.87 2.32
C GLU A 40 9.81 -12.64 2.81
N ARG A 41 10.01 -11.69 3.75
CA ARG A 41 11.32 -11.48 4.35
C ARG A 41 11.80 -12.69 5.14
N ALA A 42 10.94 -13.35 5.92
CA ALA A 42 11.27 -14.54 6.67
C ALA A 42 11.68 -15.70 5.75
N GLU A 43 11.00 -15.87 4.64
CA GLU A 43 11.36 -16.84 3.60
C GLU A 43 12.72 -16.52 2.94
N PHE A 44 12.95 -15.26 2.60
CA PHE A 44 14.22 -14.80 2.05
C PHE A 44 15.40 -15.05 3.02
N LEU A 45 15.21 -14.75 4.31
CA LEU A 45 16.23 -14.95 5.35
C LEU A 45 16.42 -16.42 5.71
N GLY A 46 15.44 -17.28 5.44
CA GLY A 46 15.43 -18.67 5.87
C GLY A 46 15.32 -18.86 7.39
N ALA A 47 14.81 -17.83 8.11
CA ALA A 47 14.64 -17.84 9.55
C ALA A 47 13.44 -16.96 9.97
N ARG A 48 12.76 -17.37 11.04
CA ARG A 48 11.69 -16.57 11.66
C ARG A 48 12.27 -15.36 12.41
N PRO A 49 11.44 -14.36 12.74
CA PRO A 49 11.86 -13.25 13.59
C PRO A 49 12.49 -13.76 14.90
N TYR A 50 13.64 -13.19 15.26
CA TYR A 50 14.43 -13.55 16.45
C TYR A 50 15.00 -14.97 16.51
N GLU A 51 14.81 -15.79 15.49
CA GLU A 51 15.40 -17.13 15.38
C GLU A 51 16.88 -17.03 14.97
N ARG A 52 17.75 -17.72 15.70
CA ARG A 52 19.17 -17.85 15.37
C ARG A 52 19.42 -19.24 14.78
N THR A 53 19.51 -19.31 13.46
CA THR A 53 19.82 -20.53 12.72
C THR A 53 21.09 -20.36 11.89
N GLU A 54 21.83 -21.42 11.69
CA GLU A 54 23.03 -21.41 10.81
C GLU A 54 22.67 -21.14 9.34
N THR A 55 21.43 -21.41 8.97
CA THR A 55 20.91 -21.20 7.61
C THR A 55 20.45 -19.77 7.34
N ARG A 56 20.46 -18.91 8.35
CA ARG A 56 20.04 -17.52 8.21
C ARG A 56 20.98 -16.75 7.31
N ARG A 57 20.45 -16.21 6.21
CA ARG A 57 21.25 -15.54 5.17
C ARG A 57 21.69 -14.13 5.55
N ASP A 58 20.88 -13.40 6.33
CA ASP A 58 21.14 -12.01 6.63
C ASP A 58 20.42 -11.55 7.91
N SER A 59 20.67 -10.34 8.34
CA SER A 59 20.01 -9.72 9.48
C SER A 59 18.87 -8.81 9.05
N ALA A 60 17.87 -8.68 9.93
CA ALA A 60 16.67 -7.87 9.72
C ALA A 60 16.73 -6.63 10.63
N PRO A 61 17.28 -5.49 10.15
CA PRO A 61 17.50 -4.30 10.98
C PRO A 61 16.23 -3.51 11.30
N GLY A 62 15.11 -3.78 10.65
CA GLY A 62 13.86 -3.08 10.91
C GLY A 62 13.02 -2.84 9.68
N PHE A 63 12.29 -1.71 9.68
CA PHE A 63 11.34 -1.35 8.64
C PHE A 63 11.58 0.09 8.16
N LYS A 64 11.21 0.37 6.92
CA LYS A 64 11.12 1.73 6.37
C LYS A 64 9.69 2.05 5.97
N PRO A 65 9.16 3.22 6.32
CA PRO A 65 7.85 3.64 5.83
C PRO A 65 7.91 3.92 4.33
N LYS A 66 6.90 3.46 3.61
CA LYS A 66 6.67 3.77 2.21
C LYS A 66 5.21 4.16 2.02
N THR A 67 4.99 5.39 1.61
CA THR A 67 3.65 5.88 1.31
C THR A 67 3.34 5.70 -0.17
N LEU A 68 2.21 5.07 -0.45
CA LEU A 68 1.66 4.87 -1.79
C LEU A 68 0.30 5.54 -1.90
N LEU A 69 0.09 6.22 -3.01
CA LEU A 69 -1.24 6.68 -3.40
C LEU A 69 -1.96 5.52 -4.10
N THR A 70 -2.97 4.97 -3.45
CA THR A 70 -3.79 3.88 -3.97
C THR A 70 -5.20 4.37 -4.26
N ARG A 71 -6.00 3.55 -4.96
CA ARG A 71 -7.42 3.83 -5.17
C ARG A 71 -8.26 3.81 -3.88
N LEU A 72 -7.71 3.37 -2.76
CA LEU A 72 -8.29 3.45 -1.43
C LEU A 72 -7.80 4.67 -0.63
N GLY A 73 -7.09 5.58 -1.27
CA GLY A 73 -6.43 6.72 -0.67
C GLY A 73 -4.94 6.53 -0.46
N GLU A 74 -4.34 7.40 0.32
CA GLU A 74 -2.93 7.34 0.68
C GLU A 74 -2.72 6.32 1.80
N VAL A 75 -1.87 5.33 1.55
CA VAL A 75 -1.56 4.26 2.51
C VAL A 75 -0.06 4.20 2.74
N THR A 76 0.35 4.19 4.01
CA THR A 76 1.74 4.06 4.41
C THR A 76 2.02 2.62 4.86
N PHE A 77 2.88 1.94 4.12
CA PHE A 77 3.33 0.58 4.41
C PHE A 77 4.67 0.59 5.14
N GLU A 78 4.91 -0.42 5.95
CA GLU A 78 6.19 -0.67 6.59
C GLU A 78 6.98 -1.71 5.79
N VAL A 79 7.93 -1.25 4.98
CA VAL A 79 8.77 -2.12 4.16
C VAL A 79 9.87 -2.74 5.01
N PRO A 80 9.87 -4.08 5.18
CA PRO A 80 10.91 -4.75 5.94
C PRO A 80 12.26 -4.65 5.23
N GLN A 81 13.30 -4.38 6.00
CA GLN A 81 14.67 -4.23 5.50
C GLN A 81 15.50 -5.46 5.81
N VAL A 82 16.49 -5.72 4.97
CA VAL A 82 17.62 -6.62 5.25
C VAL A 82 18.92 -5.84 5.17
N ARG A 83 19.96 -6.30 5.85
CA ARG A 83 21.22 -5.57 5.95
C ARG A 83 21.95 -5.43 4.61
N SER A 84 21.91 -6.47 3.77
CA SER A 84 22.49 -6.43 2.41
C SER A 84 21.75 -5.49 1.45
N GLY A 85 20.48 -5.20 1.71
CA GLY A 85 19.63 -4.41 0.82
C GLY A 85 19.11 -5.16 -0.41
N ASP A 86 19.34 -6.46 -0.51
CA ASP A 86 18.99 -7.28 -1.69
C ASP A 86 17.52 -7.74 -1.69
N PHE A 87 16.80 -7.49 -0.61
CA PHE A 87 15.40 -7.86 -0.46
C PHE A 87 14.46 -6.67 -0.67
N TYR A 88 13.40 -6.90 -1.43
CA TYR A 88 12.26 -6.00 -1.54
C TYR A 88 10.97 -6.81 -1.69
N PRO A 89 9.87 -6.48 -0.96
CA PRO A 89 8.61 -7.23 -1.05
C PRO A 89 8.03 -7.21 -2.47
N SER A 90 7.57 -8.36 -2.95
CA SER A 90 6.98 -8.48 -4.29
C SER A 90 5.62 -7.77 -4.42
N THR A 91 4.92 -7.61 -3.29
CA THR A 91 3.63 -6.88 -3.23
C THR A 91 3.76 -5.38 -3.46
N LEU A 92 4.98 -4.83 -3.32
CA LEU A 92 5.27 -3.42 -3.48
C LEU A 92 6.31 -3.22 -4.58
N GLU A 93 5.99 -2.42 -5.59
CA GLU A 93 6.96 -2.09 -6.63
C GLU A 93 8.01 -1.09 -6.12
N LYS A 94 9.28 -1.41 -6.36
CA LYS A 94 10.39 -0.53 -6.00
C LYS A 94 10.38 0.73 -6.85
N GLY A 95 10.45 1.88 -6.19
CA GLY A 95 10.51 3.18 -6.88
C GLY A 95 9.16 3.79 -7.26
N THR A 96 8.06 3.05 -7.17
CA THR A 96 6.72 3.59 -7.43
C THR A 96 6.14 4.27 -6.19
N ARG A 97 5.35 5.33 -6.40
CA ARG A 97 4.62 6.05 -5.34
C ARG A 97 3.10 6.00 -5.53
N THR A 98 2.66 5.42 -6.63
CA THR A 98 1.26 5.29 -6.98
C THR A 98 0.95 3.87 -7.43
N ASP A 99 -0.27 3.42 -7.24
CA ASP A 99 -0.68 2.13 -7.77
C ASP A 99 -0.91 2.22 -9.29
N GLN A 100 -0.97 1.08 -9.95
CA GLN A 100 -1.10 1.00 -11.41
C GLN A 100 -2.42 1.62 -11.89
N ALA A 101 -3.51 1.52 -11.13
CA ALA A 101 -4.78 2.12 -11.48
C ALA A 101 -4.71 3.64 -11.48
N VAL A 102 -3.99 4.24 -10.53
CA VAL A 102 -3.74 5.68 -10.49
C VAL A 102 -2.88 6.12 -11.66
N ASN A 103 -1.84 5.36 -12.00
CA ASN A 103 -0.99 5.67 -13.14
C ASN A 103 -1.74 5.62 -14.47
N LEU A 104 -2.62 4.62 -14.66
CA LEU A 104 -3.48 4.53 -15.85
C LEU A 104 -4.43 5.72 -15.95
N ALA A 105 -5.03 6.09 -14.85
CA ALA A 105 -5.94 7.23 -14.79
C ALA A 105 -5.24 8.55 -15.09
N LEU A 106 -4.01 8.74 -14.61
CA LEU A 106 -3.17 9.90 -14.95
C LEU A 106 -2.84 9.94 -16.45
N ALA A 107 -2.48 8.79 -17.03
CA ALA A 107 -2.19 8.68 -18.45
C ALA A 107 -3.42 9.00 -19.31
N GLU A 108 -4.58 8.52 -18.89
CA GLU A 108 -5.86 8.80 -19.56
C GLU A 108 -6.21 10.29 -19.51
N MET A 109 -6.08 10.94 -18.36
CA MET A 109 -6.26 12.39 -18.25
C MET A 109 -5.32 13.17 -19.15
N TYR A 110 -4.07 12.77 -19.25
CA TYR A 110 -3.10 13.41 -20.13
C TYR A 110 -3.50 13.32 -21.59
N VAL A 111 -3.95 12.15 -22.05
CA VAL A 111 -4.43 11.93 -23.42
C VAL A 111 -5.65 12.79 -23.74
N HIS A 112 -6.55 13.02 -22.77
CA HIS A 112 -7.73 13.89 -22.91
C HIS A 112 -7.42 15.39 -22.76
N GLY A 113 -6.17 15.79 -22.61
CA GLY A 113 -5.73 17.17 -22.58
C GLY A 113 -6.04 17.93 -21.28
N VAL A 114 -6.23 17.22 -20.17
CA VAL A 114 -6.41 17.88 -18.85
C VAL A 114 -5.09 18.50 -18.40
N SER A 115 -5.13 19.74 -17.91
CA SER A 115 -3.92 20.41 -17.43
C SER A 115 -3.32 19.72 -16.20
N THR A 116 -1.99 19.72 -16.09
CA THR A 116 -1.27 19.11 -14.97
C THR A 116 -1.68 19.68 -13.61
N ARG A 117 -1.99 20.98 -13.54
CA ARG A 117 -2.51 21.61 -12.31
C ARG A 117 -3.83 20.98 -11.88
N ARG A 118 -4.76 20.78 -12.81
CA ARG A 118 -6.05 20.16 -12.52
C ARG A 118 -5.93 18.69 -12.13
N VAL A 119 -5.01 17.97 -12.73
CA VAL A 119 -4.69 16.58 -12.35
C VAL A 119 -4.22 16.53 -10.89
N ILE A 120 -3.32 17.41 -10.49
CA ILE A 120 -2.81 17.49 -9.12
C ILE A 120 -3.94 17.80 -8.13
N GLU A 121 -4.84 18.76 -8.46
CA GLU A 121 -5.97 19.11 -7.62
C GLU A 121 -6.93 17.93 -7.41
N VAL A 122 -7.26 17.21 -8.49
CA VAL A 122 -8.15 16.05 -8.45
C VAL A 122 -7.53 14.93 -7.61
N LEU A 123 -6.26 14.62 -7.82
CA LEU A 123 -5.56 13.60 -7.05
C LEU A 123 -5.46 13.96 -5.56
N ALA A 124 -5.14 15.21 -5.24
CA ALA A 124 -5.05 15.66 -3.86
C ALA A 124 -6.41 15.59 -3.16
N THR A 125 -7.50 15.85 -3.88
CA THR A 125 -8.87 15.75 -3.35
C THR A 125 -9.27 14.28 -3.17
N ALA A 126 -9.04 13.44 -4.16
CA ALA A 126 -9.34 12.01 -4.10
C ALA A 126 -8.55 11.29 -2.99
N ALA A 127 -7.28 11.62 -2.86
CA ALA A 127 -6.42 11.04 -1.81
C ALA A 127 -6.87 11.41 -0.39
N ARG A 128 -7.37 12.64 -0.19
CA ARG A 128 -7.88 13.10 1.12
C ARG A 128 -9.24 12.52 1.45
N ALA A 129 -10.10 12.37 0.46
CA ALA A 129 -11.47 11.88 0.65
C ALA A 129 -11.56 10.34 0.64
N GLY A 130 -10.54 9.65 0.15
CA GLY A 130 -10.64 8.23 -0.18
C GLY A 130 -11.69 7.94 -1.27
N ASP A 131 -12.18 8.99 -1.92
CA ASP A 131 -13.30 8.93 -2.85
C ASP A 131 -12.83 9.09 -4.30
N TRP A 132 -12.73 7.99 -5.00
CA TRP A 132 -12.42 7.95 -6.42
C TRP A 132 -13.59 8.30 -7.34
N ALA A 133 -14.78 8.54 -6.79
CA ALA A 133 -15.92 9.02 -7.57
C ALA A 133 -15.67 10.44 -8.08
N VAL A 134 -14.97 11.26 -7.31
CA VAL A 134 -14.55 12.63 -7.72
C VAL A 134 -13.67 12.57 -8.97
N PHE A 135 -12.85 11.54 -9.10
CA PHE A 135 -11.98 11.30 -10.23
C PHE A 135 -12.78 11.04 -11.52
N ARG A 136 -13.82 10.21 -11.47
CA ARG A 136 -14.71 9.92 -12.59
C ARG A 136 -15.54 11.13 -13.02
N ALA A 137 -15.90 12.00 -12.08
CA ALA A 137 -16.67 13.21 -12.37
C ALA A 137 -15.85 14.31 -13.06
N SER A 138 -14.52 14.23 -13.01
CA SER A 138 -13.61 15.18 -13.66
C SER A 138 -13.24 14.81 -15.09
N GLU A 139 -13.68 13.65 -15.59
CA GLU A 139 -13.54 13.31 -17.01
C GLU A 139 -14.33 14.32 -17.86
N PRO A 140 -13.69 14.94 -18.84
CA PRO A 140 -14.44 15.75 -19.81
C PRO A 140 -15.41 14.80 -20.52
N ARG A 141 -16.70 15.03 -20.38
CA ARG A 141 -17.71 14.32 -21.19
C ARG A 141 -17.37 14.60 -22.64
N CYS A 142 -16.71 13.65 -23.28
CA CYS A 142 -16.49 13.66 -24.69
C CYS A 142 -17.84 13.60 -25.39
N GLY A 143 -18.23 14.74 -26.01
CA GLY A 143 -19.10 14.82 -27.15
C GLY A 143 -20.49 14.19 -27.05
N GLN A 144 -21.47 14.97 -26.66
CA GLN A 144 -22.70 14.92 -27.43
C GLN A 144 -22.62 16.05 -28.47
N ALA A 145 -22.21 15.66 -29.64
CA ALA A 145 -22.55 16.41 -30.83
C ALA A 145 -23.99 16.06 -31.19
#